data_0dc259632e9e2149872ea7a509b9bfd6
#
_entry.id   0dc259632e9e2149872ea7a509b9bfd6
#
_cell.length_a   1.000
_cell.length_b   1.000
_cell.length_c   1.000
_cell.angle_alpha   90.00
_cell.angle_beta   90.00
_cell.angle_gamma   90.00
#
_symmetry.space_group_name_H-M   'P 1'
#
loop_
_entity.id
_entity.type
_entity.pdbx_description
1 polymer ?
#
loop_
_entity_poly.entity_id
_entity_poly.type
_entity_poly.pdbx_seq_one_letter_code
_entity_poly.pdbx_strand_id
1 'polypeptide(L)'
;MAMMTLQQALDWVQSRLPDARLVGDGSVQVSRVHTDTRSLQAGDLFIALKGETFDANSMLPQVRAQGAVAAIAHGGLAAAGLSGIEVSDTRLALGALAAGWRAQFDLPLIAITGSNGKTTVTQMVASILAAFAPDQMLATVGNLNNDIGVPQTLLRLAADQRIGVVELGMNHAGEIAYLADITRPTVALVNNAQREHLEFMHTVDAVAAENGSVFTSLPAHGTAVFPAGDVYTPVWRELAGPRLYLGVGADDADVRLLQAAWSDNAWAVQAHTPLGKLSFTLHIAGRHNVMNALAA
;
A
#
# COMPACT_ATOMS: atom_id res chain seq x y z
N MET A 1 -12.30 18.43 -10.40
CA MET A 1 -12.14 19.14 -9.11
C MET A 1 -10.66 19.07 -8.76
N ALA A 2 -10.07 20.13 -8.21
CA ALA A 2 -8.66 20.08 -7.82
C ALA A 2 -8.46 19.13 -6.63
N MET A 3 -7.37 18.39 -6.63
CA MET A 3 -6.97 17.49 -5.56
C MET A 3 -6.36 18.29 -4.38
N MET A 4 -5.44 19.22 -4.69
CA MET A 4 -4.72 20.03 -3.72
C MET A 4 -4.15 21.30 -4.37
N THR A 5 -3.70 22.25 -3.56
CA THR A 5 -2.81 23.33 -4.03
C THR A 5 -1.36 22.88 -3.95
N LEU A 6 -0.47 23.53 -4.72
CA LEU A 6 0.97 23.25 -4.64
C LEU A 6 1.54 23.61 -3.26
N GLN A 7 0.98 24.62 -2.56
CA GLN A 7 1.37 24.94 -1.19
C GLN A 7 1.02 23.81 -0.22
N GLN A 8 -0.19 23.22 -0.32
CA GLN A 8 -0.55 22.04 0.49
C GLN A 8 0.38 20.85 0.23
N ALA A 9 0.73 20.63 -1.05
CA ALA A 9 1.71 19.61 -1.42
C ALA A 9 3.08 19.87 -0.76
N LEU A 10 3.57 21.12 -0.78
CA LEU A 10 4.80 21.52 -0.11
C LEU A 10 4.74 21.25 1.39
N ASP A 11 3.67 21.66 2.07
CA ASP A 11 3.51 21.50 3.52
C ASP A 11 3.59 20.01 3.92
N TRP A 12 2.95 19.14 3.15
CA TRP A 12 3.03 17.68 3.37
C TRP A 12 4.43 17.13 3.10
N VAL A 13 5.08 17.56 2.03
CA VAL A 13 6.45 17.12 1.71
C VAL A 13 7.43 17.61 2.77
N GLN A 14 7.35 18.88 3.20
CA GLN A 14 8.22 19.46 4.23
C GLN A 14 8.08 18.78 5.59
N SER A 15 6.92 18.21 5.90
CA SER A 15 6.73 17.48 7.16
C SER A 15 7.66 16.27 7.32
N ARG A 16 8.20 15.75 6.20
CA ARG A 16 9.12 14.60 6.15
C ARG A 16 10.47 14.93 5.51
N LEU A 17 10.51 15.93 4.64
CA LEU A 17 11.69 16.43 3.94
C LEU A 17 11.83 17.93 4.17
N PRO A 18 12.46 18.36 5.27
CA PRO A 18 12.56 19.78 5.62
C PRO A 18 13.34 20.65 4.62
N ASP A 19 14.13 20.02 3.75
CA ASP A 19 14.88 20.68 2.67
C ASP A 19 14.03 21.04 1.45
N ALA A 20 12.79 20.56 1.40
CA ALA A 20 11.87 20.86 0.30
C ALA A 20 11.57 22.36 0.21
N ARG A 21 11.63 22.91 -1.01
CA ARG A 21 11.40 24.33 -1.25
C ARG A 21 10.48 24.56 -2.43
N LEU A 22 9.63 25.60 -2.28
CA LEU A 22 8.76 26.05 -3.36
C LEU A 22 9.58 26.79 -4.43
N VAL A 23 9.26 26.52 -5.69
CA VAL A 23 9.67 27.32 -6.86
C VAL A 23 8.40 27.80 -7.56
N GLY A 24 8.28 29.09 -7.79
CA GLY A 24 7.11 29.68 -8.47
C GLY A 24 5.90 29.88 -7.55
N ASP A 25 4.69 29.66 -8.09
CA ASP A 25 3.43 29.98 -7.45
C ASP A 25 2.83 28.81 -6.67
N GLY A 26 2.73 28.91 -5.35
CA GLY A 26 2.13 27.91 -4.46
C GLY A 26 0.60 27.78 -4.59
N SER A 27 -0.09 28.74 -5.22
CA SER A 27 -1.55 28.71 -5.41
C SER A 27 -2.00 27.82 -6.57
N VAL A 28 -1.06 27.29 -7.35
CA VAL A 28 -1.34 26.39 -8.48
C VAL A 28 -2.19 25.21 -8.03
N GLN A 29 -3.29 24.98 -8.75
CA GLN A 29 -4.22 23.86 -8.49
C GLN A 29 -3.76 22.60 -9.19
N VAL A 30 -3.57 21.54 -8.42
CA VAL A 30 -3.18 20.21 -8.88
C VAL A 30 -4.43 19.32 -8.98
N SER A 31 -4.66 18.71 -10.12
CA SER A 31 -5.80 17.81 -10.35
C SER A 31 -5.44 16.34 -10.14
N ARG A 32 -4.20 15.95 -10.37
CA ARG A 32 -3.70 14.58 -10.27
C ARG A 32 -2.17 14.59 -10.07
N VAL A 33 -1.64 13.58 -9.39
CA VAL A 33 -0.19 13.34 -9.30
C VAL A 33 0.18 12.24 -10.30
N HIS A 34 1.28 12.43 -11.04
CA HIS A 34 1.69 11.49 -12.09
C HIS A 34 3.21 11.36 -12.19
N THR A 35 3.68 10.16 -12.59
CA THR A 35 5.12 9.84 -12.67
C THR A 35 5.57 9.44 -14.08
N ASP A 36 4.64 9.29 -15.05
CA ASP A 36 4.91 8.78 -16.39
C ASP A 36 4.55 9.84 -17.46
N THR A 37 5.55 10.34 -18.18
CA THR A 37 5.36 11.36 -19.21
C THR A 37 4.51 10.88 -20.40
N ARG A 38 4.37 9.57 -20.63
CA ARG A 38 3.59 9.01 -21.75
C ARG A 38 2.09 9.16 -21.58
N SER A 39 1.62 9.28 -20.34
CA SER A 39 0.20 9.42 -19.98
C SER A 39 -0.10 10.67 -19.14
N LEU A 40 0.84 11.64 -19.17
CA LEU A 40 0.69 12.95 -18.52
C LEU A 40 -0.47 13.73 -19.16
N GLN A 41 -1.20 14.46 -18.34
CA GLN A 41 -2.33 15.30 -18.76
C GLN A 41 -2.21 16.72 -18.23
N ALA A 42 -2.94 17.64 -18.84
CA ALA A 42 -3.06 19.00 -18.33
C ALA A 42 -3.65 18.99 -16.91
N GLY A 43 -3.04 19.76 -15.99
CA GLY A 43 -3.44 19.80 -14.58
C GLY A 43 -2.68 18.83 -13.68
N ASP A 44 -1.79 17.98 -14.22
CA ASP A 44 -0.98 17.06 -13.42
C ASP A 44 0.15 17.77 -12.67
N LEU A 45 0.45 17.28 -11.47
CA LEU A 45 1.72 17.43 -10.77
C LEU A 45 2.62 16.26 -11.15
N PHE A 46 3.69 16.53 -11.87
CA PHE A 46 4.64 15.51 -12.29
C PHE A 46 5.69 15.26 -11.21
N ILE A 47 5.96 14.01 -10.90
CA ILE A 47 7.07 13.62 -10.02
C ILE A 47 8.23 13.15 -10.87
N ALA A 48 9.32 13.90 -10.89
CA ALA A 48 10.54 13.59 -11.67
C ALA A 48 11.39 12.54 -10.92
N LEU A 49 10.95 11.27 -10.97
CA LEU A 49 11.66 10.18 -10.30
C LEU A 49 13.04 9.97 -10.93
N LYS A 50 14.02 9.74 -10.06
CA LYS A 50 15.38 9.36 -10.44
C LYS A 50 15.58 7.86 -10.16
N GLY A 51 15.80 7.10 -11.21
CA GLY A 51 16.20 5.70 -11.16
C GLY A 51 17.71 5.52 -11.33
N GLU A 52 18.17 4.27 -11.35
CA GLU A 52 19.59 3.93 -11.54
C GLU A 52 20.10 4.30 -12.93
N THR A 53 19.28 4.10 -13.95
CA THR A 53 19.66 4.27 -15.39
C THR A 53 19.02 5.49 -16.05
N PHE A 54 17.99 6.08 -15.45
CA PHE A 54 17.22 7.17 -16.02
C PHE A 54 16.84 8.21 -14.97
N ASP A 55 16.99 9.48 -15.31
CA ASP A 55 16.61 10.62 -14.49
C ASP A 55 15.52 11.42 -15.20
N ALA A 56 14.28 11.31 -14.68
CA ALA A 56 13.12 12.00 -15.23
C ALA A 56 13.21 13.54 -15.10
N ASN A 57 14.16 14.06 -14.34
CA ASN A 57 14.41 15.51 -14.26
C ASN A 57 14.78 16.11 -15.61
N SER A 58 15.41 15.34 -16.49
CA SER A 58 15.70 15.74 -17.86
C SER A 58 14.45 15.96 -18.72
N MET A 59 13.30 15.46 -18.31
CA MET A 59 12.04 15.56 -19.03
C MET A 59 11.23 16.82 -18.67
N LEU A 60 11.66 17.67 -17.76
CA LEU A 60 10.91 18.85 -17.31
C LEU A 60 10.44 19.77 -18.46
N PRO A 61 11.25 20.06 -19.51
CA PRO A 61 10.75 20.84 -20.64
C PRO A 61 9.61 20.16 -21.40
N GLN A 62 9.67 18.84 -21.59
CA GLN A 62 8.59 18.06 -22.21
C GLN A 62 7.35 18.03 -21.33
N VAL A 63 7.50 17.82 -20.02
CA VAL A 63 6.43 17.81 -19.02
C VAL A 63 5.64 19.11 -19.07
N ARG A 64 6.35 20.26 -19.14
CA ARG A 64 5.71 21.57 -19.33
C ARG A 64 4.94 21.65 -20.64
N ALA A 65 5.56 21.23 -21.75
CA ALA A 65 4.94 21.27 -23.07
C ALA A 65 3.66 20.41 -23.16
N GLN A 66 3.58 19.33 -22.36
CA GLN A 66 2.40 18.46 -22.26
C GLN A 66 1.30 19.01 -21.34
N GLY A 67 1.53 20.17 -20.67
CA GLY A 67 0.51 20.84 -19.87
C GLY A 67 0.48 20.49 -18.39
N ALA A 68 1.51 19.83 -17.85
CA ALA A 68 1.66 19.73 -16.41
C ALA A 68 1.67 21.13 -15.77
N VAL A 69 0.96 21.30 -14.67
CA VAL A 69 0.86 22.58 -13.98
C VAL A 69 2.00 22.82 -13.00
N ALA A 70 2.62 21.73 -12.53
CA ALA A 70 3.73 21.78 -11.59
C ALA A 70 4.57 20.48 -11.67
N ALA A 71 5.75 20.49 -11.06
CA ALA A 71 6.53 19.27 -10.85
C ALA A 71 7.21 19.23 -9.48
N ILE A 72 7.51 18.00 -8.98
CA ILE A 72 8.47 17.75 -7.90
C ILE A 72 9.72 17.21 -8.55
N ALA A 73 10.86 17.85 -8.30
CA ALA A 73 12.13 17.58 -8.98
C ALA A 73 13.32 17.81 -8.04
N HIS A 74 14.48 17.27 -8.37
CA HIS A 74 15.70 17.56 -7.59
C HIS A 74 16.40 18.87 -8.00
N GLY A 75 15.83 19.60 -8.99
CA GLY A 75 16.29 20.91 -9.42
C GLY A 75 15.83 21.26 -10.85
N GLY A 76 16.10 22.50 -11.29
CA GLY A 76 15.87 22.94 -12.67
C GLY A 76 14.46 23.40 -12.99
N LEU A 77 13.56 23.50 -12.03
CA LEU A 77 12.17 23.92 -12.23
C LEU A 77 12.07 25.33 -12.81
N ALA A 78 12.82 26.30 -12.25
CA ALA A 78 12.84 27.66 -12.74
C ALA A 78 13.34 27.77 -14.20
N ALA A 79 14.38 27.02 -14.57
CA ALA A 79 14.91 26.97 -15.92
C ALA A 79 13.90 26.34 -16.91
N ALA A 80 13.12 25.34 -16.47
CA ALA A 80 12.05 24.74 -17.24
C ALA A 80 10.79 25.64 -17.30
N GLY A 81 10.71 26.70 -16.50
CA GLY A 81 9.55 27.58 -16.38
C GLY A 81 8.33 26.88 -15.78
N LEU A 82 8.54 25.94 -14.87
CA LEU A 82 7.52 25.22 -14.11
C LEU A 82 7.49 25.72 -12.65
N SER A 83 6.30 25.93 -12.12
CA SER A 83 6.11 25.95 -10.67
C SER A 83 6.32 24.54 -10.10
N GLY A 84 6.72 24.43 -8.83
CA GLY A 84 6.89 23.10 -8.24
C GLY A 84 7.63 23.11 -6.92
N ILE A 85 8.08 21.94 -6.54
CA ILE A 85 8.81 21.69 -5.29
C ILE A 85 10.16 21.06 -5.64
N GLU A 86 11.24 21.70 -5.23
CA GLU A 86 12.59 21.12 -5.32
C GLU A 86 12.93 20.40 -4.01
N VAL A 87 13.45 19.18 -4.14
CA VAL A 87 13.77 18.25 -3.03
C VAL A 87 15.08 17.52 -3.30
N SER A 88 15.74 17.02 -2.27
CA SER A 88 16.92 16.17 -2.41
C SER A 88 16.58 14.77 -2.95
N ASP A 89 15.39 14.22 -2.61
CA ASP A 89 14.93 12.89 -3.02
C ASP A 89 13.45 12.92 -3.44
N THR A 90 13.22 12.74 -4.75
CA THR A 90 11.89 12.77 -5.34
C THR A 90 11.05 11.52 -5.03
N ARG A 91 11.69 10.39 -4.68
CA ARG A 91 11.02 9.16 -4.29
C ARG A 91 10.46 9.29 -2.86
N LEU A 92 11.26 9.80 -1.94
CA LEU A 92 10.79 10.12 -0.58
C LEU A 92 9.71 11.22 -0.62
N ALA A 93 9.85 12.21 -1.51
CA ALA A 93 8.84 13.25 -1.70
C ALA A 93 7.50 12.69 -2.19
N LEU A 94 7.51 11.71 -3.09
CA LEU A 94 6.30 11.00 -3.51
C LEU A 94 5.61 10.30 -2.33
N GLY A 95 6.36 9.61 -1.47
CA GLY A 95 5.84 8.97 -0.25
C GLY A 95 5.28 9.99 0.74
N ALA A 96 5.99 11.10 0.97
CA ALA A 96 5.55 12.19 1.86
C ALA A 96 4.24 12.84 1.37
N LEU A 97 4.15 13.10 0.07
CA LEU A 97 2.95 13.62 -0.58
C LEU A 97 1.76 12.66 -0.42
N ALA A 98 1.99 11.37 -0.65
CA ALA A 98 0.97 10.33 -0.50
C ALA A 98 0.50 10.19 0.97
N ALA A 99 1.41 10.26 1.93
CA ALA A 99 1.07 10.26 3.35
C ALA A 99 0.21 11.46 3.75
N GLY A 100 0.55 12.66 3.26
CA GLY A 100 -0.23 13.89 3.48
C GLY A 100 -1.61 13.80 2.84
N TRP A 101 -1.72 13.27 1.63
CA TRP A 101 -2.99 13.01 0.96
C TRP A 101 -3.82 11.96 1.70
N ARG A 102 -3.23 10.81 2.07
CA ARG A 102 -3.89 9.76 2.86
C ARG A 102 -4.48 10.29 4.16
N ALA A 103 -3.81 11.22 4.81
CA ALA A 103 -4.26 11.80 6.08
C ALA A 103 -5.54 12.64 5.96
N GLN A 104 -5.99 12.99 4.74
CA GLN A 104 -7.24 13.73 4.51
C GLN A 104 -8.48 12.81 4.55
N PHE A 105 -8.29 11.49 4.64
CA PHE A 105 -9.37 10.51 4.57
C PHE A 105 -9.46 9.70 5.85
N ASP A 106 -10.64 9.64 6.43
CA ASP A 106 -10.97 8.80 7.59
C ASP A 106 -11.78 7.58 7.12
N LEU A 107 -11.11 6.67 6.42
CA LEU A 107 -11.71 5.42 5.95
C LEU A 107 -10.87 4.22 6.40
N PRO A 108 -11.50 3.06 6.66
CA PRO A 108 -10.79 1.81 6.91
C PRO A 108 -9.88 1.43 5.73
N LEU A 109 -8.62 1.15 6.02
CA LEU A 109 -7.64 0.71 5.04
C LEU A 109 -6.95 -0.56 5.52
N ILE A 110 -7.00 -1.59 4.68
CA ILE A 110 -6.41 -2.90 4.94
C ILE A 110 -5.04 -2.93 4.27
N ALA A 111 -3.97 -3.18 5.02
CA ALA A 111 -2.65 -3.44 4.48
C ALA A 111 -2.37 -4.94 4.47
N ILE A 112 -1.86 -5.46 3.36
CA ILE A 112 -1.53 -6.89 3.19
C ILE A 112 -0.06 -7.03 2.82
N THR A 113 0.66 -7.83 3.61
CA THR A 113 2.05 -8.20 3.34
C THR A 113 2.28 -9.71 3.58
N GLY A 114 3.52 -10.16 3.44
CA GLY A 114 3.94 -11.56 3.59
C GLY A 114 4.78 -12.03 2.41
N SER A 115 5.43 -13.16 2.53
CA SER A 115 6.32 -13.68 1.48
C SER A 115 5.56 -14.12 0.24
N ASN A 116 4.51 -14.91 0.41
CA ASN A 116 3.74 -15.49 -0.70
C ASN A 116 2.24 -15.21 -0.56
N GLY A 117 1.56 -15.13 -1.71
CA GLY A 117 0.12 -14.97 -1.77
C GLY A 117 -0.40 -13.56 -1.51
N LYS A 118 0.45 -12.56 -1.28
CA LYS A 118 0.07 -11.14 -1.09
C LYS A 118 -0.96 -10.68 -2.13
N THR A 119 -0.62 -10.78 -3.41
CA THR A 119 -1.49 -10.36 -4.51
C THR A 119 -2.78 -11.16 -4.57
N THR A 120 -2.72 -12.48 -4.34
CA THR A 120 -3.92 -13.34 -4.31
C THR A 120 -4.87 -12.91 -3.20
N VAL A 121 -4.37 -12.72 -1.97
CA VAL A 121 -5.19 -12.26 -0.83
C VAL A 121 -5.72 -10.84 -1.09
N THR A 122 -4.89 -9.95 -1.61
CA THR A 122 -5.32 -8.59 -1.99
C THR A 122 -6.47 -8.60 -2.99
N GLN A 123 -6.41 -9.46 -4.01
CA GLN A 123 -7.49 -9.58 -5.00
C GLN A 123 -8.75 -10.24 -4.41
N MET A 124 -8.61 -11.21 -3.51
CA MET A 124 -9.74 -11.81 -2.79
C MET A 124 -10.44 -10.75 -1.91
N VAL A 125 -9.69 -10.01 -1.10
CA VAL A 125 -10.22 -8.91 -0.31
C VAL A 125 -10.85 -7.84 -1.20
N ALA A 126 -10.19 -7.43 -2.29
CA ALA A 126 -10.74 -6.46 -3.24
C ALA A 126 -12.08 -6.92 -3.83
N SER A 127 -12.21 -8.21 -4.16
CA SER A 127 -13.48 -8.79 -4.64
C SER A 127 -14.60 -8.71 -3.59
N ILE A 128 -14.27 -8.99 -2.32
CA ILE A 128 -15.22 -8.87 -1.19
C ILE A 128 -15.62 -7.40 -1.00
N LEU A 129 -14.64 -6.48 -1.01
CA LEU A 129 -14.89 -5.05 -0.85
C LEU A 129 -15.72 -4.47 -2.00
N ALA A 130 -15.50 -4.93 -3.23
CA ALA A 130 -16.27 -4.51 -4.40
C ALA A 130 -17.75 -4.94 -4.28
N ALA A 131 -18.03 -6.10 -3.69
CA ALA A 131 -19.40 -6.52 -3.41
C ALA A 131 -20.02 -5.72 -2.24
N PHE A 132 -19.23 -5.31 -1.25
CA PHE A 132 -19.69 -4.53 -0.09
C PHE A 132 -19.89 -3.04 -0.41
N ALA A 133 -18.98 -2.43 -1.18
CA ALA A 133 -18.97 -1.01 -1.53
C ALA A 133 -18.68 -0.85 -3.04
N PRO A 134 -19.65 -1.18 -3.92
CA PRO A 134 -19.47 -1.09 -5.37
C PRO A 134 -19.04 0.32 -5.78
N ASP A 135 -17.96 0.42 -6.58
CA ASP A 135 -17.37 1.67 -7.08
C ASP A 135 -16.85 2.64 -6.00
N GLN A 136 -16.91 2.25 -4.71
CA GLN A 136 -16.50 3.08 -3.56
C GLN A 136 -15.34 2.46 -2.76
N MET A 137 -14.49 1.71 -3.42
CA MET A 137 -13.33 1.08 -2.78
C MET A 137 -12.03 1.40 -3.50
N LEU A 138 -10.94 1.43 -2.74
CA LEU A 138 -9.58 1.50 -3.28
C LEU A 138 -8.94 0.10 -3.23
N ALA A 139 -8.23 -0.28 -4.30
CA ALA A 139 -7.35 -1.46 -4.26
C ALA A 139 -6.04 -1.21 -5.01
N THR A 140 -4.99 -1.91 -4.59
CA THR A 140 -3.76 -2.01 -5.37
C THR A 140 -4.05 -2.58 -6.75
N VAL A 141 -3.50 -1.97 -7.78
CA VAL A 141 -3.58 -2.44 -9.17
C VAL A 141 -2.26 -3.06 -9.58
N GLY A 142 -2.31 -4.25 -10.17
CA GLY A 142 -1.11 -4.95 -10.62
C GLY A 142 -0.16 -5.26 -9.46
N ASN A 143 1.10 -4.87 -9.61
CA ASN A 143 2.17 -5.05 -8.63
C ASN A 143 2.65 -3.73 -7.99
N LEU A 144 1.77 -2.73 -7.88
CA LEU A 144 2.08 -1.43 -7.28
C LEU A 144 2.19 -1.50 -5.76
N ASN A 145 3.16 -2.29 -5.25
CA ASN A 145 3.32 -2.63 -3.84
C ASN A 145 4.63 -2.15 -3.19
N ASN A 146 5.46 -1.40 -3.92
CA ASN A 146 6.73 -0.85 -3.44
C ASN A 146 6.63 0.64 -3.10
N ASP A 147 7.78 1.26 -2.80
CA ASP A 147 7.95 2.68 -2.45
C ASP A 147 7.53 3.71 -3.52
N ILE A 148 7.25 3.26 -4.74
CA ILE A 148 6.63 4.07 -5.81
C ILE A 148 5.15 3.70 -5.96
N GLY A 149 4.84 2.40 -6.00
CA GLY A 149 3.51 1.89 -6.28
C GLY A 149 2.49 2.11 -5.16
N VAL A 150 2.91 1.96 -3.90
CA VAL A 150 2.03 2.24 -2.74
C VAL A 150 1.64 3.72 -2.69
N PRO A 151 2.56 4.70 -2.80
CA PRO A 151 2.20 6.10 -2.93
C PRO A 151 1.25 6.39 -4.07
N GLN A 152 1.49 5.83 -5.27
CA GLN A 152 0.59 6.00 -6.42
C GLN A 152 -0.81 5.43 -6.15
N THR A 153 -0.90 4.32 -5.41
CA THR A 153 -2.19 3.75 -5.00
C THR A 153 -2.91 4.69 -4.04
N LEU A 154 -2.23 5.19 -3.01
CA LEU A 154 -2.81 6.12 -2.02
C LEU A 154 -3.26 7.46 -2.63
N LEU A 155 -2.51 7.98 -3.61
CA LEU A 155 -2.86 9.21 -4.32
C LEU A 155 -4.10 9.08 -5.22
N ARG A 156 -4.65 7.87 -5.39
CA ARG A 156 -5.94 7.60 -6.03
C ARG A 156 -7.12 7.67 -5.08
N LEU A 157 -6.89 7.89 -3.78
CA LEU A 157 -7.99 8.08 -2.81
C LEU A 157 -8.87 9.27 -3.23
N ALA A 158 -10.17 9.06 -3.15
CA ALA A 158 -11.20 10.04 -3.50
C ALA A 158 -12.28 10.09 -2.41
N ALA A 159 -13.01 11.19 -2.34
CA ALA A 159 -13.93 11.47 -1.24
C ALA A 159 -15.16 10.54 -1.18
N ASP A 160 -15.49 9.86 -2.26
CA ASP A 160 -16.58 8.90 -2.36
C ASP A 160 -16.18 7.48 -1.94
N GLN A 161 -14.89 7.22 -1.72
CA GLN A 161 -14.41 5.92 -1.28
C GLN A 161 -14.66 5.71 0.22
N ARG A 162 -15.05 4.50 0.57
CA ARG A 162 -15.47 4.10 1.92
C ARG A 162 -14.53 3.10 2.59
N ILE A 163 -13.74 2.39 1.81
CA ILE A 163 -12.84 1.34 2.28
C ILE A 163 -11.74 1.09 1.24
N GLY A 164 -10.61 0.54 1.67
CA GLY A 164 -9.58 0.16 0.72
C GLY A 164 -8.68 -0.99 1.17
N VAL A 165 -7.98 -1.58 0.21
CA VAL A 165 -6.94 -2.59 0.43
C VAL A 165 -5.68 -2.24 -0.34
N VAL A 166 -4.54 -2.25 0.35
CA VAL A 166 -3.22 -1.92 -0.21
C VAL A 166 -2.26 -3.06 0.06
N GLU A 167 -1.62 -3.55 -1.02
CA GLU A 167 -0.54 -4.53 -0.94
C GLU A 167 0.77 -3.83 -0.62
N LEU A 168 1.52 -4.36 0.36
CA LEU A 168 2.85 -3.88 0.75
C LEU A 168 3.88 -4.96 0.46
N GLY A 169 4.85 -4.65 -0.37
CA GLY A 169 5.97 -5.52 -0.71
C GLY A 169 7.30 -4.94 -0.28
N MET A 170 8.28 -5.80 -0.02
CA MET A 170 9.64 -5.42 0.35
C MET A 170 10.68 -6.14 -0.49
N ASN A 171 11.86 -5.56 -0.56
CA ASN A 171 13.11 -6.21 -0.93
C ASN A 171 14.14 -6.09 0.21
N HIS A 172 14.09 -5.01 1.00
CA HIS A 172 15.05 -4.69 2.05
C HIS A 172 14.36 -4.44 3.40
N ALA A 173 15.16 -4.58 4.47
CA ALA A 173 14.70 -4.26 5.82
C ALA A 173 14.31 -2.78 5.96
N GLY A 174 13.22 -2.52 6.68
CA GLY A 174 12.65 -1.19 6.92
C GLY A 174 11.62 -0.74 5.88
N GLU A 175 11.49 -1.42 4.75
CA GLU A 175 10.55 -1.02 3.69
C GLU A 175 9.08 -1.23 4.09
N ILE A 176 8.74 -2.34 4.76
CA ILE A 176 7.36 -2.56 5.23
C ILE A 176 6.97 -1.53 6.29
N ALA A 177 7.87 -1.23 7.24
CA ALA A 177 7.60 -0.20 8.25
C ALA A 177 7.35 1.16 7.59
N TYR A 178 8.16 1.55 6.59
CA TYR A 178 7.98 2.78 5.82
C TYR A 178 6.65 2.80 5.06
N LEU A 179 6.33 1.73 4.32
CA LEU A 179 5.10 1.64 3.55
C LEU A 179 3.85 1.64 4.45
N ALA A 180 3.92 0.97 5.60
CA ALA A 180 2.85 0.96 6.58
C ALA A 180 2.63 2.35 7.21
N ASP A 181 3.71 3.09 7.50
CA ASP A 181 3.63 4.45 8.05
C ASP A 181 2.93 5.42 7.08
N ILE A 182 3.24 5.38 5.78
CA ILE A 182 2.56 6.23 4.79
C ILE A 182 1.13 5.77 4.49
N THR A 183 0.84 4.46 4.61
CA THR A 183 -0.48 3.86 4.36
C THR A 183 -1.44 4.12 5.52
N ARG A 184 -0.95 4.13 6.77
CA ARG A 184 -1.77 4.27 8.00
C ARG A 184 -2.96 3.32 8.00
N PRO A 185 -2.72 1.99 7.99
CA PRO A 185 -3.79 1.00 7.93
C PRO A 185 -4.57 0.95 9.26
N THR A 186 -5.83 0.56 9.20
CA THR A 186 -6.66 0.21 10.37
C THR A 186 -6.71 -1.30 10.60
N VAL A 187 -6.48 -2.07 9.53
CA VAL A 187 -6.29 -3.52 9.58
C VAL A 187 -5.00 -3.86 8.83
N ALA A 188 -4.19 -4.73 9.41
CA ALA A 188 -2.97 -5.22 8.75
C ALA A 188 -2.93 -6.74 8.78
N LEU A 189 -2.58 -7.35 7.64
CA LEU A 189 -2.48 -8.78 7.48
C LEU A 189 -1.07 -9.18 7.06
N VAL A 190 -0.45 -10.09 7.81
CA VAL A 190 0.73 -10.85 7.41
C VAL A 190 0.29 -12.24 6.97
N ASN A 191 0.40 -12.54 5.67
CA ASN A 191 -0.07 -13.81 5.13
C ASN A 191 0.83 -14.99 5.50
N ASN A 192 2.13 -14.82 5.46
CA ASN A 192 3.14 -15.81 5.87
C ASN A 192 4.54 -15.18 5.88
N ALA A 193 5.52 -15.92 6.44
CA ALA A 193 6.94 -15.64 6.29
C ALA A 193 7.65 -16.90 5.78
N GLN A 194 8.28 -16.80 4.62
CA GLN A 194 9.00 -17.88 3.95
C GLN A 194 10.32 -17.36 3.37
N ARG A 195 11.05 -18.21 2.65
CA ARG A 195 12.29 -17.82 1.97
C ARG A 195 11.99 -16.82 0.85
N GLU A 196 12.22 -15.54 1.12
CA GLU A 196 12.01 -14.42 0.20
C GLU A 196 13.16 -13.43 0.40
N HIS A 197 13.74 -12.94 -0.71
CA HIS A 197 14.80 -11.90 -0.71
C HIS A 197 15.96 -12.17 0.28
N LEU A 198 16.38 -13.44 0.43
CA LEU A 198 17.40 -13.83 1.41
C LEU A 198 18.77 -13.23 1.12
N GLU A 199 19.03 -12.78 -0.11
CA GLU A 199 20.20 -12.00 -0.46
C GLU A 199 20.30 -10.67 0.34
N PHE A 200 19.18 -10.09 0.75
CA PHE A 200 19.12 -8.86 1.54
C PHE A 200 18.65 -9.08 2.97
N MET A 201 17.73 -10.03 3.18
CA MET A 201 17.12 -10.31 4.48
C MET A 201 17.92 -11.34 5.30
N HIS A 202 18.78 -12.12 4.68
CA HIS A 202 19.67 -13.14 5.25
C HIS A 202 18.96 -14.33 5.89
N THR A 203 17.89 -14.13 6.68
CA THR A 203 17.16 -15.20 7.39
C THR A 203 15.65 -15.05 7.25
N VAL A 204 14.92 -16.17 7.41
CA VAL A 204 13.45 -16.14 7.44
C VAL A 204 12.94 -15.44 8.70
N ASP A 205 13.70 -15.48 9.81
CA ASP A 205 13.36 -14.72 11.03
C ASP A 205 13.33 -13.22 10.76
N ALA A 206 14.31 -12.70 10.00
CA ALA A 206 14.32 -11.31 9.57
C ALA A 206 13.14 -10.98 8.64
N VAL A 207 12.78 -11.87 7.72
CA VAL A 207 11.60 -11.73 6.86
C VAL A 207 10.32 -11.68 7.70
N ALA A 208 10.19 -12.55 8.72
CA ALA A 208 9.02 -12.56 9.60
C ALA A 208 8.90 -11.28 10.42
N ALA A 209 10.01 -10.80 10.97
CA ALA A 209 10.05 -9.55 11.72
C ALA A 209 9.73 -8.33 10.83
N GLU A 210 10.29 -8.27 9.63
CA GLU A 210 10.03 -7.19 8.67
C GLU A 210 8.57 -7.17 8.24
N ASN A 211 8.00 -8.31 7.80
CA ASN A 211 6.57 -8.36 7.48
C ASN A 211 5.71 -7.97 8.69
N GLY A 212 6.07 -8.42 9.89
CA GLY A 212 5.36 -8.09 11.13
C GLY A 212 5.45 -6.60 11.52
N SER A 213 6.43 -5.85 11.01
CA SER A 213 6.56 -4.41 11.26
C SER A 213 5.35 -3.61 10.80
N VAL A 214 4.53 -4.15 9.87
CA VAL A 214 3.24 -3.55 9.47
C VAL A 214 2.32 -3.28 10.66
N PHE A 215 2.37 -4.11 11.69
CA PHE A 215 1.52 -3.98 12.88
C PHE A 215 1.87 -2.77 13.75
N THR A 216 3.11 -2.29 13.70
CA THR A 216 3.55 -1.14 14.50
C THR A 216 2.86 0.16 14.10
N SER A 217 2.41 0.26 12.85
CA SER A 217 1.69 1.42 12.30
C SER A 217 0.17 1.38 12.54
N LEU A 218 -0.35 0.30 13.09
CA LEU A 218 -1.77 0.20 13.43
C LEU A 218 -2.13 1.18 14.57
N PRO A 219 -3.28 1.86 14.50
CA PRO A 219 -3.80 2.63 15.64
C PRO A 219 -4.14 1.70 16.83
N ALA A 220 -4.40 2.27 18.00
CA ALA A 220 -4.73 1.50 19.19
C ALA A 220 -5.99 0.60 19.03
N HIS A 221 -6.92 1.03 18.19
CA HIS A 221 -8.14 0.28 17.85
C HIS A 221 -8.00 -0.55 16.56
N GLY A 222 -6.79 -0.60 15.98
CA GLY A 222 -6.52 -1.39 14.77
C GLY A 222 -6.50 -2.89 15.04
N THR A 223 -6.63 -3.67 13.96
CA THR A 223 -6.65 -5.13 14.02
C THR A 223 -5.47 -5.72 13.27
N ALA A 224 -4.72 -6.60 13.94
CA ALA A 224 -3.66 -7.41 13.33
C ALA A 224 -4.23 -8.78 12.94
N VAL A 225 -3.92 -9.24 11.72
CA VAL A 225 -4.32 -10.57 11.22
C VAL A 225 -3.06 -11.33 10.80
N PHE A 226 -2.89 -12.55 11.30
CA PHE A 226 -1.72 -13.37 10.99
C PHE A 226 -2.00 -14.86 11.18
N PRO A 227 -1.18 -15.77 10.62
CA PRO A 227 -1.32 -17.21 10.83
C PRO A 227 -1.22 -17.58 12.30
N ALA A 228 -2.19 -18.36 12.80
CA ALA A 228 -2.11 -19.00 14.10
C ALA A 228 -1.37 -20.34 14.00
N GLY A 229 -0.55 -20.68 14.99
CA GLY A 229 0.21 -21.92 15.01
C GLY A 229 1.44 -21.96 14.10
N ASP A 230 1.79 -20.85 13.44
CA ASP A 230 3.05 -20.67 12.73
C ASP A 230 4.20 -20.46 13.74
N VAL A 231 5.41 -20.84 13.37
CA VAL A 231 6.60 -20.65 14.21
C VAL A 231 6.84 -19.17 14.53
N TYR A 232 6.40 -18.25 13.68
CA TYR A 232 6.54 -16.80 13.84
C TYR A 232 5.33 -16.13 14.49
N THR A 233 4.26 -16.88 14.83
CA THR A 233 3.08 -16.34 15.54
C THR A 233 3.46 -15.54 16.81
N PRO A 234 4.42 -16.00 17.66
CA PRO A 234 4.85 -15.23 18.83
C PRO A 234 5.45 -13.86 18.50
N VAL A 235 6.25 -13.77 17.42
CA VAL A 235 6.85 -12.52 16.95
C VAL A 235 5.77 -11.54 16.49
N TRP A 236 4.81 -12.01 15.71
CA TRP A 236 3.72 -11.16 15.22
C TRP A 236 2.78 -10.69 16.32
N ARG A 237 2.53 -11.55 17.31
CA ARG A 237 1.75 -11.19 18.51
C ARG A 237 2.45 -10.10 19.34
N GLU A 238 3.76 -10.20 19.52
CA GLU A 238 4.54 -9.19 20.19
C GLU A 238 4.50 -7.84 19.46
N LEU A 239 4.70 -7.84 18.13
CA LEU A 239 4.64 -6.65 17.27
C LEU A 239 3.24 -6.02 17.22
N ALA A 240 2.18 -6.84 17.26
CA ALA A 240 0.80 -6.36 17.38
C ALA A 240 0.55 -5.67 18.74
N GLY A 241 1.28 -6.05 19.79
CA GLY A 241 1.16 -5.47 21.12
C GLY A 241 -0.25 -5.66 21.70
N PRO A 242 -0.82 -4.63 22.36
CA PRO A 242 -2.13 -4.73 23.01
C PRO A 242 -3.32 -4.64 22.04
N ARG A 243 -3.09 -4.57 20.73
CA ARG A 243 -4.15 -4.46 19.72
C ARG A 243 -4.93 -5.76 19.59
N LEU A 244 -6.17 -5.65 19.10
CA LEU A 244 -6.93 -6.82 18.70
C LEU A 244 -6.15 -7.59 17.62
N TYR A 245 -6.07 -8.90 17.74
CA TYR A 245 -5.54 -9.75 16.68
C TYR A 245 -6.51 -10.91 16.38
N LEU A 246 -6.47 -11.37 15.13
CA LEU A 246 -7.19 -12.55 14.67
C LEU A 246 -6.18 -13.55 14.12
N GLY A 247 -6.17 -14.74 14.70
CA GLY A 247 -5.37 -15.85 14.22
C GLY A 247 -6.11 -16.64 13.14
N VAL A 248 -5.40 -17.00 12.06
CA VAL A 248 -5.97 -17.73 10.92
C VAL A 248 -5.31 -19.11 10.80
N GLY A 249 -6.12 -20.13 10.63
CA GLY A 249 -5.69 -21.44 10.09
C GLY A 249 -5.58 -22.59 11.08
N ALA A 250 -4.96 -22.47 12.25
CA ALA A 250 -4.80 -23.55 13.21
C ALA A 250 -6.11 -23.96 13.89
N ASP A 251 -6.13 -25.14 14.53
CA ASP A 251 -7.35 -25.69 15.14
C ASP A 251 -7.93 -24.80 16.25
N ASP A 252 -7.09 -24.05 16.95
CA ASP A 252 -7.45 -23.09 18.00
C ASP A 252 -7.54 -21.63 17.49
N ALA A 253 -7.43 -21.42 16.16
CA ALA A 253 -7.49 -20.10 15.56
C ALA A 253 -8.91 -19.50 15.60
N ASP A 254 -8.97 -18.15 15.59
CA ASP A 254 -10.22 -17.41 15.48
C ASP A 254 -10.94 -17.70 14.16
N VAL A 255 -10.17 -17.76 13.07
CA VAL A 255 -10.64 -18.17 11.73
C VAL A 255 -9.97 -19.49 11.37
N ARG A 256 -10.72 -20.59 11.40
CA ARG A 256 -10.18 -21.93 11.19
C ARG A 256 -10.91 -22.72 10.12
N LEU A 257 -10.16 -23.50 9.38
CA LEU A 257 -10.70 -24.44 8.40
C LEU A 257 -11.39 -25.61 9.10
N LEU A 258 -12.67 -25.87 8.79
CA LEU A 258 -13.37 -27.06 9.25
C LEU A 258 -13.29 -28.17 8.20
N GLN A 259 -13.51 -27.82 6.93
CA GLN A 259 -13.48 -28.77 5.83
C GLN A 259 -13.12 -28.06 4.53
N ALA A 260 -12.34 -28.72 3.66
CA ALA A 260 -12.14 -28.34 2.27
C ALA A 260 -12.11 -29.59 1.39
N ALA A 261 -12.97 -29.63 0.39
CA ALA A 261 -13.06 -30.71 -0.60
C ALA A 261 -12.96 -30.11 -2.01
N TRP A 262 -12.08 -30.68 -2.84
CA TRP A 262 -11.93 -30.29 -4.23
C TRP A 262 -12.78 -31.20 -5.14
N SER A 263 -13.73 -30.61 -5.85
CA SER A 263 -14.54 -31.27 -6.88
C SER A 263 -14.98 -30.26 -7.92
N ASP A 264 -15.23 -30.68 -9.13
CA ASP A 264 -15.78 -29.87 -10.22
C ASP A 264 -15.02 -28.54 -10.44
N ASN A 265 -13.68 -28.58 -10.37
CA ASN A 265 -12.78 -27.44 -10.49
C ASN A 265 -12.98 -26.34 -9.43
N ALA A 266 -13.48 -26.70 -8.25
CA ALA A 266 -13.66 -25.78 -7.13
C ALA A 266 -13.41 -26.46 -5.78
N TRP A 267 -13.06 -25.65 -4.77
CA TRP A 267 -13.07 -26.05 -3.37
C TRP A 267 -14.42 -25.73 -2.75
N ALA A 268 -15.08 -26.73 -2.18
CA ALA A 268 -16.15 -26.50 -1.21
C ALA A 268 -15.51 -26.32 0.16
N VAL A 269 -15.60 -25.13 0.73
CA VAL A 269 -14.90 -24.75 1.98
C VAL A 269 -15.92 -24.50 3.07
N GLN A 270 -15.66 -25.05 4.26
CA GLN A 270 -16.37 -24.72 5.50
C GLN A 270 -15.35 -24.23 6.52
N ALA A 271 -15.64 -23.10 7.13
CA ALA A 271 -14.81 -22.46 8.12
C ALA A 271 -15.61 -22.05 9.37
N HIS A 272 -14.91 -21.92 10.49
CA HIS A 272 -15.39 -21.24 11.67
C HIS A 272 -14.79 -19.83 11.70
N THR A 273 -15.59 -18.85 12.07
CA THR A 273 -15.17 -17.46 12.27
C THR A 273 -15.71 -16.95 13.60
N PRO A 274 -15.23 -15.83 14.13
CA PRO A 274 -15.83 -15.21 15.33
C PRO A 274 -17.33 -14.90 15.20
N LEU A 275 -17.83 -14.75 13.96
CA LEU A 275 -19.24 -14.50 13.68
C LEU A 275 -20.05 -15.78 13.41
N GLY A 276 -19.41 -16.96 13.49
CA GLY A 276 -20.06 -18.25 13.28
C GLY A 276 -19.48 -19.04 12.11
N LYS A 277 -20.24 -20.04 11.64
CA LYS A 277 -19.82 -20.87 10.51
C LYS A 277 -20.00 -20.16 9.19
N LEU A 278 -19.00 -20.28 8.32
CA LEU A 278 -18.98 -19.78 6.96
C LEU A 278 -18.81 -20.93 5.99
N SER A 279 -19.57 -20.94 4.89
CA SER A 279 -19.41 -21.88 3.77
C SER A 279 -19.32 -21.09 2.47
N PHE A 280 -18.36 -21.44 1.63
CA PHE A 280 -18.16 -20.79 0.34
C PHE A 280 -17.52 -21.74 -0.67
N THR A 281 -17.60 -21.37 -1.95
CA THR A 281 -16.92 -22.06 -3.06
C THR A 281 -15.77 -21.21 -3.57
N LEU A 282 -14.60 -21.83 -3.74
CA LEU A 282 -13.39 -21.16 -4.24
C LEU A 282 -12.95 -21.82 -5.56
N HIS A 283 -12.97 -21.05 -6.66
CA HIS A 283 -12.62 -21.51 -8.01
C HIS A 283 -11.13 -21.32 -8.35
N ILE A 284 -10.25 -21.35 -7.37
CA ILE A 284 -8.80 -21.24 -7.54
C ILE A 284 -8.17 -22.55 -7.06
N ALA A 285 -7.42 -23.23 -7.92
CA ALA A 285 -6.72 -24.46 -7.58
C ALA A 285 -5.62 -24.25 -6.52
N GLY A 286 -5.26 -25.33 -5.82
CA GLY A 286 -4.21 -25.33 -4.80
C GLY A 286 -4.75 -25.09 -3.38
N ARG A 287 -4.38 -25.98 -2.45
CA ARG A 287 -4.84 -25.95 -1.05
C ARG A 287 -4.38 -24.68 -0.31
N HIS A 288 -3.22 -24.11 -0.69
CA HIS A 288 -2.74 -22.85 -0.14
C HIS A 288 -3.71 -21.67 -0.41
N ASN A 289 -4.47 -21.72 -1.52
CA ASN A 289 -5.48 -20.70 -1.81
C ASN A 289 -6.71 -20.80 -0.91
N VAL A 290 -6.99 -21.98 -0.33
CA VAL A 290 -8.00 -22.09 0.74
C VAL A 290 -7.56 -21.30 1.96
N MET A 291 -6.27 -21.39 2.34
CA MET A 291 -5.72 -20.60 3.45
C MET A 291 -5.70 -19.10 3.13
N ASN A 292 -5.33 -18.72 1.90
CA ASN A 292 -5.42 -17.34 1.44
C ASN A 292 -6.87 -16.78 1.52
N ALA A 293 -7.86 -17.61 1.18
CA ALA A 293 -9.28 -17.22 1.26
C ALA A 293 -9.80 -17.12 2.71
N LEU A 294 -9.22 -17.88 3.65
CA LEU A 294 -9.54 -17.73 5.07
C LEU A 294 -8.92 -16.46 5.67
N ALA A 295 -7.78 -16.01 5.13
CA ALA A 295 -7.13 -14.77 5.55
C ALA A 295 -7.84 -13.53 4.99
N ALA A 296 -8.47 -13.65 3.82
CA ALA A 296 -9.24 -12.60 3.17
C ALA A 296 -10.62 -12.40 3.81
#